data_fb3f71ef6eda1e069822d0512929517c
#
_entry.id   fb3f71ef6eda1e069822d0512929517c
#
_cell.length_a   1.000
_cell.length_b   1.000
_cell.length_c   1.000
_cell.angle_alpha   90.00
_cell.angle_beta   90.00
_cell.angle_gamma   90.00
#
_symmetry.space_group_name_H-M   'P 1'
#
loop_
_entity.id
_entity.type
_entity.pdbx_description
1 polymer ?
#
loop_
_entity_poly.entity_id
_entity_poly.type
_entity_poly.pdbx_seq_one_letter_code
_entity_poly.pdbx_strand_id
1 'polypeptide(L)'
;MPPTSRDREDPMIQDSTGAHTITDPQAVTDADVEALRQQLGRVPRGVVAIASRCVCGRPTVVRTSPRLPDGSPFPTSYYLTHPAAVKGCSTLEAEHLMEDYNTLLAEDPDVAAAYAAAHEDYLARRAELGTPEEIDGVSAGGMPTRVKCLHALLGHTLAAGPGTNPIGDRTLDVLRERGLWDPARCSC
;
A
#
# COMPACT_ATOMS: atom_id res chain seq x y z
N MET A 1 -20.54 55.56 -28.75
CA MET A 1 -21.04 54.35 -28.12
C MET A 1 -20.42 53.17 -28.85
N PRO A 2 -19.44 52.45 -28.30
CA PRO A 2 -18.97 51.20 -28.84
C PRO A 2 -19.72 50.03 -28.17
N PRO A 3 -19.84 48.87 -28.83
CA PRO A 3 -20.58 47.75 -28.34
C PRO A 3 -19.71 46.84 -27.43
N THR A 4 -20.38 46.27 -26.49
CA THR A 4 -19.98 45.35 -25.41
C THR A 4 -19.29 44.08 -25.91
N SER A 5 -18.20 43.76 -25.25
CA SER A 5 -17.49 42.48 -25.33
C SER A 5 -18.36 41.34 -24.81
N ARG A 6 -18.46 40.29 -25.61
CA ARG A 6 -19.05 39.01 -25.23
C ARG A 6 -17.98 38.19 -24.55
N ASP A 7 -18.22 37.84 -23.31
CA ASP A 7 -17.49 36.83 -22.57
C ASP A 7 -17.63 35.48 -23.27
N ARG A 8 -16.51 34.90 -23.68
CA ARG A 8 -16.46 33.51 -24.14
C ARG A 8 -16.15 32.66 -22.92
N GLU A 9 -17.15 31.93 -22.47
CA GLU A 9 -16.95 30.82 -21.51
C GLU A 9 -16.19 29.73 -22.24
N ASP A 10 -14.97 29.44 -21.77
CA ASP A 10 -14.20 28.26 -22.15
C ASP A 10 -14.87 27.01 -21.56
N PRO A 11 -15.08 25.95 -22.36
CA PRO A 11 -15.57 24.69 -21.80
C PRO A 11 -14.47 24.03 -20.98
N MET A 12 -14.76 23.80 -19.70
CA MET A 12 -13.91 22.99 -18.82
C MET A 12 -13.72 21.59 -19.41
N ILE A 13 -12.49 21.30 -19.80
CA ILE A 13 -12.05 19.95 -20.16
C ILE A 13 -12.05 19.12 -18.86
N GLN A 14 -13.03 18.23 -18.74
CA GLN A 14 -13.03 17.21 -17.70
C GLN A 14 -11.99 16.17 -18.09
N ASP A 15 -10.85 16.23 -17.42
CA ASP A 15 -9.81 15.22 -17.53
C ASP A 15 -10.23 13.99 -16.71
N SER A 16 -10.71 12.96 -17.38
CA SER A 16 -11.15 11.68 -16.81
C SER A 16 -10.00 10.66 -16.82
N THR A 17 -8.84 11.05 -16.35
CA THR A 17 -7.79 10.11 -15.97
C THR A 17 -7.93 9.80 -14.50
N GLY A 18 -8.45 8.60 -14.19
CA GLY A 18 -8.49 8.04 -12.84
C GLY A 18 -7.07 7.77 -12.32
N ALA A 19 -6.30 8.83 -12.11
CA ALA A 19 -5.02 8.75 -11.45
C ALA A 19 -5.27 8.43 -9.98
N HIS A 20 -4.79 7.28 -9.53
CA HIS A 20 -4.61 6.98 -8.11
C HIS A 20 -3.74 8.10 -7.51
N THR A 21 -4.38 9.08 -6.90
CA THR A 21 -3.68 10.15 -6.20
C THR A 21 -2.94 9.51 -5.04
N ILE A 22 -1.61 9.62 -5.03
CA ILE A 22 -0.79 9.34 -3.86
C ILE A 22 -1.30 10.28 -2.78
N THR A 23 -2.10 9.77 -1.87
CA THR A 23 -2.69 10.57 -0.80
C THR A 23 -1.69 10.57 0.35
N ASP A 24 -1.31 11.76 0.82
CA ASP A 24 -0.61 11.89 2.10
C ASP A 24 -1.35 11.09 3.18
N PRO A 25 -0.62 10.45 4.12
CA PRO A 25 -1.23 9.65 5.17
C PRO A 25 -2.31 10.46 5.91
N GLN A 26 -3.55 9.98 5.88
CA GLN A 26 -4.69 10.69 6.46
C GLN A 26 -4.86 10.35 7.93
N ALA A 27 -5.30 11.34 8.73
CA ALA A 27 -5.65 11.12 10.13
C ALA A 27 -6.74 10.04 10.28
N VAL A 28 -6.60 9.24 11.34
CA VAL A 28 -7.56 8.17 11.66
C VAL A 28 -8.81 8.77 12.30
N THR A 29 -9.99 8.43 11.80
CA THR A 29 -11.28 8.83 12.34
C THR A 29 -11.92 7.69 13.14
N ASP A 30 -12.97 7.99 13.95
CA ASP A 30 -13.74 6.97 14.66
C ASP A 30 -14.41 5.99 13.67
N ALA A 31 -14.84 6.48 12.51
CA ALA A 31 -15.39 5.63 11.45
C ALA A 31 -14.34 4.65 10.90
N ASP A 32 -13.08 5.08 10.79
CA ASP A 32 -11.97 4.21 10.39
C ASP A 32 -11.71 3.13 11.44
N VAL A 33 -11.71 3.49 12.72
CA VAL A 33 -11.54 2.54 13.83
C VAL A 33 -12.62 1.47 13.79
N GLU A 34 -13.87 1.84 13.55
CA GLU A 34 -14.98 0.88 13.44
C GLU A 34 -14.85 0.02 12.18
N ALA A 35 -14.46 0.61 11.03
CA ALA A 35 -14.22 -0.14 9.82
C ALA A 35 -13.08 -1.18 9.99
N LEU A 36 -11.98 -0.81 10.64
CA LEU A 36 -10.87 -1.71 10.94
C LEU A 36 -11.29 -2.85 11.86
N ARG A 37 -12.14 -2.57 12.86
CA ARG A 37 -12.71 -3.60 13.74
C ARG A 37 -13.52 -4.63 12.96
N GLN A 38 -14.35 -4.16 12.02
CA GLN A 38 -15.14 -5.03 11.14
C GLN A 38 -14.26 -5.85 10.18
N GLN A 39 -13.24 -5.24 9.59
CA GLN A 39 -12.35 -5.88 8.61
C GLN A 39 -11.46 -6.96 9.24
N LEU A 40 -10.98 -6.74 10.46
CA LEU A 40 -9.92 -7.55 11.09
C LEU A 40 -10.35 -8.28 12.36
N GLY A 41 -11.59 -8.07 12.83
CA GLY A 41 -12.07 -8.56 14.13
C GLY A 41 -11.46 -7.84 15.34
N ARG A 42 -10.49 -6.92 15.11
CA ARG A 42 -9.82 -6.09 16.11
C ARG A 42 -9.22 -4.85 15.46
N VAL A 43 -8.95 -3.84 16.24
CA VAL A 43 -8.15 -2.71 15.75
C VAL A 43 -6.66 -3.06 15.87
N PRO A 44 -5.86 -2.94 14.80
CA PRO A 44 -4.40 -3.13 14.88
C PRO A 44 -3.79 -2.16 15.88
N ARG A 45 -2.78 -2.63 16.63
CA ARG A 45 -2.04 -1.77 17.55
C ARG A 45 -1.12 -0.82 16.79
N GLY A 46 -0.93 0.39 17.35
CA GLY A 46 0.02 1.35 16.81
C GLY A 46 -0.40 2.00 15.48
N VAL A 47 -1.68 1.97 15.10
CA VAL A 47 -2.17 2.69 13.92
C VAL A 47 -2.01 4.19 14.13
N VAL A 48 -1.31 4.85 13.21
CA VAL A 48 -1.05 6.29 13.26
C VAL A 48 -1.70 7.06 12.10
N ALA A 49 -1.99 6.40 10.99
CA ALA A 49 -2.66 7.01 9.83
C ALA A 49 -3.32 5.97 8.93
N ILE A 50 -4.20 6.42 8.05
CA ILE A 50 -4.69 5.64 6.90
C ILE A 50 -3.80 5.96 5.71
N ALA A 51 -3.09 4.94 5.20
CA ALA A 51 -2.15 5.08 4.09
C ALA A 51 -2.80 4.85 2.71
N SER A 52 -3.90 4.10 2.66
CA SER A 52 -4.67 3.89 1.43
C SER A 52 -6.12 3.56 1.75
N ARG A 53 -7.04 3.98 0.86
CA ARG A 53 -8.47 3.74 0.98
C ARG A 53 -9.04 3.02 -0.23
N CYS A 54 -10.07 2.23 0.00
CA CYS A 54 -10.96 1.72 -1.04
C CYS A 54 -11.76 2.88 -1.66
N VAL A 55 -12.26 2.69 -2.88
CA VAL A 55 -13.15 3.66 -3.57
C VAL A 55 -14.41 4.02 -2.76
N CYS A 56 -14.83 3.21 -1.78
CA CYS A 56 -15.92 3.52 -0.86
C CYS A 56 -15.47 4.32 0.38
N GLY A 57 -14.20 4.68 0.49
CA GLY A 57 -13.61 5.45 1.60
C GLY A 57 -13.09 4.59 2.77
N ARG A 58 -13.41 3.28 2.85
CA ARG A 58 -12.92 2.41 3.92
C ARG A 58 -11.40 2.21 3.84
N PRO A 59 -10.69 2.01 4.97
CA PRO A 59 -9.27 1.71 4.98
C PRO A 59 -8.92 0.47 4.15
N THR A 60 -7.85 0.57 3.36
CA THR A 60 -7.24 -0.56 2.63
C THR A 60 -5.88 -0.89 3.22
N VAL A 61 -5.12 0.14 3.56
CA VAL A 61 -3.82 0.03 4.24
C VAL A 61 -3.76 1.06 5.35
N VAL A 62 -3.33 0.64 6.52
CA VAL A 62 -3.00 1.55 7.63
C VAL A 62 -1.50 1.69 7.79
N ARG A 63 -1.05 2.88 8.22
CA ARG A 63 0.32 3.14 8.63
C ARG A 63 0.43 2.90 10.13
N THR A 64 1.46 2.18 10.55
CA THR A 64 1.68 1.81 11.95
C THR A 64 2.97 2.40 12.49
N SER A 65 2.98 2.72 13.77
CA SER A 65 4.19 3.16 14.47
C SER A 65 5.25 2.06 14.49
N PRO A 66 6.54 2.39 14.29
CA PRO A 66 7.63 1.44 14.39
C PRO A 66 7.90 0.96 15.84
N ARG A 67 7.31 1.65 16.82
CA ARG A 67 7.29 1.23 18.24
C ARG A 67 5.84 1.24 18.72
N LEU A 68 5.38 0.07 19.18
CA LEU A 68 4.02 -0.08 19.68
C LEU A 68 3.85 0.57 21.07
N PRO A 69 2.62 0.80 21.54
CA PRO A 69 2.37 1.43 22.85
C PRO A 69 2.97 0.67 24.05
N ASP A 70 3.20 -0.65 23.90
CA ASP A 70 3.86 -1.48 24.92
C ASP A 70 5.39 -1.42 24.85
N GLY A 71 5.96 -0.58 24.00
CA GLY A 71 7.39 -0.43 23.78
C GLY A 71 8.00 -1.44 22.80
N SER A 72 7.26 -2.42 22.31
CA SER A 72 7.77 -3.43 21.38
C SER A 72 8.10 -2.81 20.02
N PRO A 73 9.26 -3.15 19.39
CA PRO A 73 9.55 -2.75 18.03
C PRO A 73 8.64 -3.47 17.04
N PHE A 74 8.20 -2.75 16.00
CA PHE A 74 7.28 -3.28 15.00
C PHE A 74 7.74 -2.89 13.58
N PRO A 75 8.31 -3.82 12.80
CA PRO A 75 8.91 -3.50 11.51
C PRO A 75 7.87 -3.24 10.39
N THR A 76 6.63 -3.70 10.56
CA THR A 76 5.58 -3.53 9.54
C THR A 76 5.00 -2.12 9.61
N SER A 77 5.35 -1.24 8.67
CA SER A 77 4.83 0.13 8.60
C SER A 77 3.52 0.24 7.84
N TYR A 78 3.27 -0.67 6.90
CA TYR A 78 2.06 -0.70 6.07
C TYR A 78 1.32 -2.01 6.27
N TYR A 79 0.18 -1.95 6.96
CA TYR A 79 -0.61 -3.12 7.30
C TYR A 79 -1.85 -3.17 6.40
N LEU A 80 -1.93 -4.23 5.56
CA LEU A 80 -3.06 -4.46 4.65
C LEU A 80 -4.29 -4.88 5.46
N THR A 81 -5.41 -4.18 5.28
CA THR A 81 -6.62 -4.39 6.10
C THR A 81 -7.85 -4.82 5.27
N HIS A 82 -7.87 -4.53 3.97
CA HIS A 82 -9.02 -4.82 3.11
C HIS A 82 -9.25 -6.33 2.98
N PRO A 83 -10.43 -6.88 3.36
CA PRO A 83 -10.65 -8.33 3.48
C PRO A 83 -10.40 -9.10 2.18
N ALA A 84 -10.88 -8.58 1.04
CA ALA A 84 -10.67 -9.24 -0.25
C ALA A 84 -9.19 -9.20 -0.70
N ALA A 85 -8.48 -8.09 -0.46
CA ALA A 85 -7.05 -8.00 -0.76
C ALA A 85 -6.23 -8.97 0.10
N VAL A 86 -6.53 -9.03 1.41
CA VAL A 86 -5.91 -9.98 2.35
C VAL A 86 -6.16 -11.42 1.90
N LYS A 87 -7.42 -11.77 1.59
CA LYS A 87 -7.77 -13.11 1.09
C LYS A 87 -7.06 -13.42 -0.22
N GLY A 88 -6.99 -12.46 -1.15
CA GLY A 88 -6.29 -12.61 -2.43
C GLY A 88 -4.80 -12.90 -2.22
N CYS A 89 -4.10 -12.09 -1.41
CA CYS A 89 -2.70 -12.35 -1.07
C CYS A 89 -2.51 -13.75 -0.43
N SER A 90 -3.37 -14.12 0.52
CA SER A 90 -3.30 -15.44 1.15
C SER A 90 -3.47 -16.57 0.14
N THR A 91 -4.35 -16.41 -0.87
CA THR A 91 -4.51 -17.38 -1.96
C THR A 91 -3.23 -17.50 -2.77
N LEU A 92 -2.62 -16.37 -3.18
CA LEU A 92 -1.37 -16.37 -3.95
C LEU A 92 -0.19 -16.94 -3.17
N GLU A 93 -0.10 -16.64 -1.86
CA GLU A 93 0.93 -17.21 -0.97
C GLU A 93 0.75 -18.74 -0.82
N ALA A 94 -0.48 -19.24 -0.69
CA ALA A 94 -0.78 -20.67 -0.63
C ALA A 94 -0.47 -21.41 -1.94
N GLU A 95 -0.51 -20.71 -3.06
CA GLU A 95 -0.16 -21.23 -4.40
C GLU A 95 1.33 -21.06 -4.73
N HIS A 96 2.15 -20.71 -3.75
CA HIS A 96 3.61 -20.60 -3.86
C HIS A 96 4.14 -19.45 -4.76
N LEU A 97 3.33 -18.46 -5.11
CA LEU A 97 3.77 -17.32 -5.96
C LEU A 97 5.02 -16.61 -5.41
N MET A 98 5.27 -16.67 -4.11
CA MET A 98 6.50 -16.12 -3.51
C MET A 98 7.77 -16.85 -4.01
N GLU A 99 7.70 -18.14 -4.36
CA GLU A 99 8.82 -18.90 -4.89
C GLU A 99 9.16 -18.42 -6.31
N ASP A 100 8.14 -18.19 -7.15
CA ASP A 100 8.31 -17.62 -8.49
C ASP A 100 8.95 -16.23 -8.43
N TYR A 101 8.52 -15.39 -7.49
CA TYR A 101 9.11 -14.07 -7.30
C TYR A 101 10.54 -14.12 -6.74
N ASN A 102 10.88 -15.09 -5.92
CA ASN A 102 12.26 -15.30 -5.48
C ASN A 102 13.15 -15.75 -6.65
N THR A 103 12.64 -16.59 -7.54
CA THR A 103 13.33 -16.97 -8.78
C THR A 103 13.52 -15.75 -9.68
N LEU A 104 12.48 -14.92 -9.86
CA LEU A 104 12.56 -13.69 -10.62
C LEU A 104 13.64 -12.73 -10.08
N LEU A 105 13.74 -12.56 -8.75
CA LEU A 105 14.77 -11.73 -8.13
C LEU A 105 16.19 -12.27 -8.37
N ALA A 106 16.36 -13.58 -8.51
CA ALA A 106 17.63 -14.20 -8.78
C ALA A 106 18.05 -14.09 -10.26
N GLU A 107 17.09 -14.08 -11.17
CA GLU A 107 17.33 -14.12 -12.62
C GLU A 107 17.31 -12.74 -13.29
N ASP A 108 16.59 -11.76 -12.72
CA ASP A 108 16.43 -10.41 -13.28
C ASP A 108 17.08 -9.35 -12.37
N PRO A 109 18.29 -8.88 -12.74
CA PRO A 109 19.03 -7.90 -11.95
C PRO A 109 18.32 -6.53 -11.88
N ASP A 110 17.50 -6.16 -12.86
CA ASP A 110 16.79 -4.89 -12.85
C ASP A 110 15.65 -4.94 -11.84
N VAL A 111 14.91 -6.07 -11.76
CA VAL A 111 13.90 -6.29 -10.75
C VAL A 111 14.52 -6.36 -9.35
N ALA A 112 15.68 -7.03 -9.21
CA ALA A 112 16.41 -7.09 -7.94
C ALA A 112 16.86 -5.69 -7.48
N ALA A 113 17.37 -4.86 -8.37
CA ALA A 113 17.76 -3.49 -8.07
C ALA A 113 16.56 -2.62 -7.67
N ALA A 114 15.43 -2.73 -8.39
CA ALA A 114 14.19 -2.03 -8.04
C ALA A 114 13.62 -2.50 -6.69
N TYR A 115 13.76 -3.78 -6.37
CA TYR A 115 13.33 -4.32 -5.08
C TYR A 115 14.21 -3.85 -3.91
N ALA A 116 15.51 -3.69 -4.15
CA ALA A 116 16.43 -3.06 -3.19
C ALA A 116 16.08 -1.57 -2.98
N ALA A 117 15.75 -0.84 -4.05
CA ALA A 117 15.27 0.54 -3.93
C ALA A 117 13.95 0.64 -3.14
N ALA A 118 13.04 -0.32 -3.30
CA ALA A 118 11.82 -0.42 -2.51
C ALA A 118 12.10 -0.61 -1.01
N HIS A 119 13.15 -1.35 -0.67
CA HIS A 119 13.60 -1.50 0.71
C HIS A 119 14.02 -0.16 1.31
N GLU A 120 14.84 0.60 0.59
CA GLU A 120 15.33 1.91 1.05
C GLU A 120 14.17 2.91 1.20
N ASP A 121 13.23 2.96 0.24
CA ASP A 121 12.03 3.79 0.34
C ASP A 121 11.20 3.43 1.58
N TYR A 122 11.04 2.12 1.85
CA TYR A 122 10.31 1.65 3.02
C TYR A 122 10.96 2.10 4.33
N LEU A 123 12.29 2.00 4.44
CA LEU A 123 13.05 2.43 5.61
C LEU A 123 12.97 3.95 5.80
N ALA A 124 13.13 4.72 4.73
CA ALA A 124 13.03 6.17 4.76
C ALA A 124 11.67 6.65 5.27
N ARG A 125 10.59 6.09 4.73
CA ARG A 125 9.22 6.42 5.18
C ARG A 125 8.96 5.99 6.63
N ARG A 126 9.49 4.86 7.06
CA ARG A 126 9.38 4.43 8.46
C ARG A 126 10.11 5.38 9.40
N ALA A 127 11.29 5.86 9.00
CA ALA A 127 12.12 6.77 9.78
C ALA A 127 11.42 8.10 10.11
N GLU A 128 10.43 8.52 9.30
CA GLU A 128 9.58 9.69 9.61
C GLU A 128 8.78 9.54 10.93
N LEU A 129 8.53 8.29 11.36
CA LEU A 129 7.82 7.96 12.61
C LEU A 129 8.76 7.51 13.72
N GLY A 130 10.02 7.21 13.39
CA GLY A 130 11.05 6.80 14.35
C GLY A 130 11.93 5.66 13.83
N THR A 131 13.08 5.49 14.46
CA THR A 131 14.12 4.51 14.11
C THR A 131 14.49 3.67 15.32
N PRO A 132 13.65 2.69 15.75
CA PRO A 132 14.04 1.77 16.82
C PRO A 132 15.26 0.95 16.40
N GLU A 133 16.29 0.91 17.26
CA GLU A 133 17.56 0.23 16.97
C GLU A 133 17.36 -1.27 16.69
N GLU A 134 16.37 -1.90 17.34
CA GLU A 134 16.08 -3.33 17.24
C GLU A 134 15.62 -3.77 15.84
N ILE A 135 15.15 -2.82 15.03
CA ILE A 135 14.67 -3.05 13.65
C ILE A 135 15.40 -2.19 12.63
N ASP A 136 16.57 -1.66 13.01
CA ASP A 136 17.40 -0.91 12.06
C ASP A 136 17.78 -1.79 10.87
N GLY A 137 17.70 -1.24 9.66
CA GLY A 137 17.93 -1.97 8.42
C GLY A 137 16.93 -3.10 8.11
N VAL A 138 15.93 -3.36 8.98
CA VAL A 138 14.91 -4.40 8.76
C VAL A 138 13.63 -3.74 8.24
N SER A 139 13.25 -4.01 6.98
CA SER A 139 11.94 -3.62 6.43
C SER A 139 10.90 -4.74 6.63
N ALA A 140 9.90 -4.82 5.75
CA ALA A 140 8.88 -5.88 5.79
C ALA A 140 8.89 -6.73 4.51
N GLY A 141 8.13 -7.82 4.50
CA GLY A 141 7.92 -8.66 3.32
C GLY A 141 9.13 -9.47 2.86
N GLY A 142 10.28 -9.35 3.54
CA GLY A 142 11.53 -10.02 3.21
C GLY A 142 12.50 -9.20 2.36
N MET A 143 12.17 -7.92 2.06
CA MET A 143 13.10 -7.00 1.37
C MET A 143 14.43 -6.85 2.11
N PRO A 144 15.55 -6.60 1.41
CA PRO A 144 15.66 -6.48 -0.04
C PRO A 144 15.98 -7.80 -0.77
N THR A 145 16.19 -8.90 -0.07
CA THR A 145 16.86 -10.09 -0.64
C THR A 145 15.93 -11.23 -1.03
N ARG A 146 14.70 -11.24 -0.50
CA ARG A 146 13.73 -12.32 -0.75
C ARG A 146 12.29 -11.88 -0.54
N VAL A 147 11.36 -12.58 -1.15
CA VAL A 147 9.92 -12.40 -0.95
C VAL A 147 9.42 -13.38 0.12
N LYS A 148 8.84 -12.84 1.20
CA LYS A 148 8.30 -13.62 2.33
C LYS A 148 6.82 -13.38 2.60
N CYS A 149 6.30 -12.21 2.20
CA CYS A 149 4.93 -11.84 2.54
C CYS A 149 4.36 -10.86 1.51
N LEU A 150 3.43 -11.32 0.69
CA LEU A 150 2.78 -10.50 -0.34
C LEU A 150 1.90 -9.41 0.28
N HIS A 151 1.31 -9.65 1.46
CA HIS A 151 0.50 -8.66 2.16
C HIS A 151 1.30 -7.38 2.46
N ALA A 152 2.54 -7.54 2.94
CA ALA A 152 3.39 -6.40 3.28
C ALA A 152 3.86 -5.64 2.03
N LEU A 153 4.18 -6.36 0.95
CA LEU A 153 4.66 -5.76 -0.30
C LEU A 153 3.53 -5.06 -1.05
N LEU A 154 2.34 -5.67 -1.11
CA LEU A 154 1.15 -5.02 -1.64
C LEU A 154 0.76 -3.80 -0.80
N GLY A 155 0.82 -3.91 0.52
CA GLY A 155 0.59 -2.77 1.43
C GLY A 155 1.52 -1.59 1.14
N HIS A 156 2.79 -1.86 0.83
CA HIS A 156 3.77 -0.84 0.46
C HIS A 156 3.40 -0.17 -0.87
N THR A 157 3.13 -0.95 -1.93
CA THR A 157 2.67 -0.42 -3.24
C THR A 157 1.44 0.47 -3.10
N LEU A 158 0.43 0.03 -2.36
CA LEU A 158 -0.82 0.78 -2.18
C LEU A 158 -0.64 2.07 -1.38
N ALA A 159 0.33 2.11 -0.47
CA ALA A 159 0.64 3.28 0.36
C ALA A 159 1.57 4.27 -0.33
N ALA A 160 2.59 3.78 -1.03
CA ALA A 160 3.65 4.59 -1.62
C ALA A 160 3.41 4.94 -3.11
N GLY A 161 2.49 4.22 -3.74
CA GLY A 161 2.13 4.39 -5.15
C GLY A 161 2.79 3.38 -6.09
N PRO A 162 2.24 3.25 -7.31
CA PRO A 162 2.76 2.37 -8.34
C PRO A 162 4.22 2.68 -8.68
N GLY A 163 5.00 1.66 -9.00
CA GLY A 163 6.41 1.77 -9.34
C GLY A 163 7.36 1.79 -8.14
N THR A 164 6.84 1.92 -6.91
CA THR A 164 7.67 1.94 -5.70
C THR A 164 8.16 0.54 -5.32
N ASN A 165 7.29 -0.46 -5.42
CA ASN A 165 7.64 -1.84 -5.06
C ASN A 165 7.31 -2.81 -6.20
N PRO A 166 8.31 -3.33 -6.94
CA PRO A 166 8.08 -4.11 -8.15
C PRO A 166 7.36 -5.44 -7.89
N ILE A 167 7.51 -6.01 -6.70
CA ILE A 167 6.82 -7.26 -6.32
C ILE A 167 5.39 -6.96 -5.84
N GLY A 168 5.20 -5.85 -5.12
CA GLY A 168 3.86 -5.40 -4.75
C GLY A 168 3.01 -5.04 -5.95
N ASP A 169 3.59 -4.38 -6.95
CA ASP A 169 2.91 -4.03 -8.22
C ASP A 169 2.50 -5.29 -8.99
N ARG A 170 3.42 -6.25 -9.17
CA ARG A 170 3.11 -7.55 -9.80
C ARG A 170 2.06 -8.34 -9.03
N THR A 171 2.09 -8.27 -7.69
CA THR A 171 1.05 -8.90 -6.86
C THR A 171 -0.31 -8.28 -7.14
N LEU A 172 -0.39 -6.95 -7.25
CA LEU A 172 -1.62 -6.23 -7.56
C LEU A 172 -2.16 -6.62 -8.96
N ASP A 173 -1.28 -6.72 -9.94
CA ASP A 173 -1.65 -7.11 -11.31
C ASP A 173 -2.22 -8.54 -11.34
N VAL A 174 -1.58 -9.49 -10.69
CA VAL A 174 -2.08 -10.87 -10.58
C VAL A 174 -3.44 -10.92 -9.87
N LEU A 175 -3.64 -10.13 -8.80
CA LEU A 175 -4.94 -10.05 -8.13
C LEU A 175 -6.05 -9.56 -9.07
N ARG A 176 -5.76 -8.55 -9.90
CA ARG A 176 -6.69 -8.00 -10.90
C ARG A 176 -6.98 -9.01 -12.01
N GLU A 177 -5.95 -9.57 -12.61
CA GLU A 177 -6.05 -10.52 -13.71
C GLU A 177 -6.87 -11.76 -13.34
N ARG A 178 -6.70 -12.23 -12.10
CA ARG A 178 -7.41 -13.39 -11.56
C ARG A 178 -8.78 -13.05 -10.96
N GLY A 179 -9.16 -11.77 -10.95
CA GLY A 179 -10.43 -11.32 -10.37
C GLY A 179 -10.54 -11.55 -8.85
N LEU A 180 -9.40 -11.68 -8.14
CA LEU A 180 -9.36 -11.89 -6.70
C LEU A 180 -9.60 -10.57 -5.94
N TRP A 181 -9.06 -9.47 -6.46
CA TRP A 181 -9.29 -8.12 -5.92
C TRP A 181 -8.82 -7.05 -6.91
N ASP A 182 -9.52 -5.91 -6.91
CA ASP A 182 -9.18 -4.72 -7.70
C ASP A 182 -9.48 -3.47 -6.86
N PRO A 183 -8.50 -2.59 -6.56
CA PRO A 183 -8.71 -1.37 -5.80
C PRO A 183 -9.66 -0.38 -6.46
N ALA A 184 -9.87 -0.48 -7.78
CA ALA A 184 -10.83 0.34 -8.51
C ALA A 184 -12.30 -0.10 -8.30
N ARG A 185 -12.52 -1.23 -7.62
CA ARG A 185 -13.86 -1.80 -7.36
C ARG A 185 -14.05 -2.02 -5.87
N CYS A 186 -15.16 -1.52 -5.33
CA CYS A 186 -15.51 -1.81 -3.94
C CYS A 186 -15.95 -3.27 -3.78
N SER A 187 -15.30 -3.97 -2.84
CA SER A 187 -15.65 -5.32 -2.38
C SER A 187 -15.57 -5.44 -0.85
N CYS A 188 -15.83 -4.30 -0.16
CA CYS A 188 -15.83 -4.20 1.31
C CYS A 188 -17.03 -4.90 1.95
#